data_e58e26b7b729d3f1a1fe3017bbb1c1b0
#
_entry.id   e58e26b7b729d3f1a1fe3017bbb1c1b0
#
_cell.length_a   1.000
_cell.length_b   1.000
_cell.length_c   1.000
_cell.angle_alpha   90.00
_cell.angle_beta   90.00
_cell.angle_gamma   90.00
#
_symmetry.space_group_name_H-M   'P 1'
#
loop_
_entity.id
_entity.type
_entity.pdbx_description
1 polymer ?
#
loop_
_entity_poly.entity_id
_entity_poly.type
_entity_poly.pdbx_seq_one_letter_code
_entity_poly.pdbx_strand_id
1 'polypeptide(L)'
;MKVLVFNGWAAGPETWALCKFPHDWVFDYVEQMDGLPEKVMEDSDKVVLVGFSMGGSTALRMLLKYTNTLGGLVLVSATPRMMEEKESGWKGMSERRLAALHFGTQMMFKDDPSPMYREDNMQRGLEYLRNTDLRDALLSFSRGRGRSPSAPFPVHIFQSERDGIVRPTNAAFLKEVFPQAKVTMVPGNEHVLPVTIPEQIDAAVREVLVKLGLP
;
A
#
# COMPACT_ATOMS: atom_id res chain seq x y z
N MET A 1 14.98 -8.92 11.58
CA MET A 1 13.72 -8.27 11.24
C MET A 1 13.97 -7.27 10.15
N LYS A 2 13.01 -7.06 9.25
CA LYS A 2 13.13 -6.11 8.13
C LYS A 2 11.92 -5.17 8.08
N VAL A 3 12.13 -3.93 7.61
CA VAL A 3 11.06 -2.99 7.26
C VAL A 3 11.02 -2.89 5.73
N LEU A 4 9.96 -3.36 5.13
CA LEU A 4 9.77 -3.40 3.69
C LEU A 4 8.71 -2.37 3.27
N VAL A 5 9.09 -1.49 2.37
CA VAL A 5 8.28 -0.39 1.87
C VAL A 5 7.86 -0.66 0.44
N PHE A 6 6.59 -0.47 0.13
CA PHE A 6 5.99 -0.70 -1.19
C PHE A 6 5.43 0.60 -1.74
N ASN A 7 5.94 1.01 -2.88
CA ASN A 7 5.47 2.21 -3.58
C ASN A 7 4.16 1.99 -4.33
N GLY A 8 3.48 3.10 -4.58
CA GLY A 8 2.35 3.16 -5.49
C GLY A 8 2.73 2.97 -6.95
N TRP A 9 1.73 2.83 -7.81
CA TRP A 9 1.93 2.83 -9.26
C TRP A 9 2.49 4.17 -9.72
N ALA A 10 3.50 4.11 -10.58
CA ALA A 10 4.24 5.27 -11.10
C ALA A 10 4.86 6.18 -10.01
N ALA A 11 5.08 5.64 -8.81
CA ALA A 11 5.74 6.32 -7.70
C ALA A 11 7.11 5.70 -7.45
N GLY A 12 8.14 6.54 -7.38
CA GLY A 12 9.50 6.13 -7.08
C GLY A 12 9.85 6.24 -5.59
N PRO A 13 11.09 5.88 -5.21
CA PRO A 13 11.57 5.96 -3.82
C PRO A 13 11.53 7.38 -3.24
N GLU A 14 11.56 8.40 -4.08
CA GLU A 14 11.41 9.81 -3.68
C GLU A 14 10.09 10.12 -2.98
N THR A 15 9.06 9.30 -3.18
CA THR A 15 7.78 9.38 -2.46
C THR A 15 7.97 9.35 -0.94
N TRP A 16 9.02 8.68 -0.46
CA TRP A 16 9.35 8.50 0.95
C TRP A 16 10.50 9.38 1.42
N ALA A 17 11.01 10.29 0.58
CA ALA A 17 12.19 11.10 0.88
C ALA A 17 12.06 11.96 2.14
N LEU A 18 10.84 12.33 2.55
CA LEU A 18 10.58 13.10 3.77
C LEU A 18 10.36 12.22 5.00
N CYS A 19 10.12 10.93 4.82
CA CYS A 19 10.00 9.97 5.91
C CYS A 19 11.39 9.57 6.44
N LYS A 20 11.49 9.42 7.77
CA LYS A 20 12.75 9.15 8.48
C LYS A 20 12.73 7.84 9.28
N PHE A 21 11.72 7.01 9.07
CA PHE A 21 11.71 5.69 9.69
C PHE A 21 12.79 4.79 9.05
N PRO A 22 13.40 3.86 9.82
CA PRO A 22 14.34 2.91 9.26
C PRO A 22 13.62 1.95 8.31
N HIS A 23 14.24 1.67 7.18
CA HIS A 23 13.75 0.67 6.23
C HIS A 23 14.92 -0.08 5.58
N ASP A 24 14.67 -1.34 5.24
CA ASP A 24 15.66 -2.22 4.61
C ASP A 24 15.52 -2.21 3.09
N TRP A 25 14.29 -2.00 2.59
CA TRP A 25 13.99 -2.02 1.16
C TRP A 25 12.81 -1.12 0.80
N VAL A 26 12.93 -0.40 -0.30
CA VAL A 26 11.83 0.35 -0.92
C VAL A 26 11.60 -0.23 -2.31
N PHE A 27 10.54 -1.01 -2.47
CA PHE A 27 10.18 -1.61 -3.75
C PHE A 27 9.41 -0.63 -4.63
N ASP A 28 9.87 -0.44 -5.85
CA ASP A 28 9.02 0.18 -6.86
C ASP A 28 7.95 -0.81 -7.37
N TYR A 29 7.01 -0.33 -8.17
CA TYR A 29 5.90 -1.18 -8.60
C TYR A 29 6.31 -2.24 -9.64
N VAL A 30 7.42 -2.06 -10.36
CA VAL A 30 7.96 -3.05 -11.30
C VAL A 30 8.54 -4.22 -10.52
N GLU A 31 9.38 -3.94 -9.52
CA GLU A 31 9.94 -4.94 -8.60
C GLU A 31 8.85 -5.75 -7.89
N GLN A 32 7.74 -5.06 -7.50
CA GLN A 32 6.57 -5.71 -6.89
C GLN A 32 5.90 -6.69 -7.84
N MET A 33 5.77 -6.35 -9.13
CA MET A 33 5.18 -7.24 -10.14
C MET A 33 6.11 -8.38 -10.54
N ASP A 34 7.42 -8.17 -10.47
CA ASP A 34 8.43 -9.17 -10.82
C ASP A 34 8.71 -10.18 -9.68
N GLY A 35 7.98 -10.07 -8.56
CA GLY A 35 8.02 -11.01 -7.45
C GLY A 35 9.24 -10.86 -6.54
N LEU A 36 9.92 -9.72 -6.57
CA LEU A 36 11.06 -9.46 -5.68
C LEU A 36 10.66 -9.43 -4.20
N PRO A 37 9.50 -8.85 -3.80
CA PRO A 37 9.06 -8.89 -2.41
C PRO A 37 8.91 -10.30 -1.84
N GLU A 38 8.41 -11.24 -2.61
CA GLU A 38 8.24 -12.64 -2.20
C GLU A 38 9.59 -13.26 -1.83
N LYS A 39 10.61 -13.04 -2.65
CA LYS A 39 11.98 -13.55 -2.40
C LYS A 39 12.58 -12.97 -1.12
N VAL A 40 12.37 -11.66 -0.87
CA VAL A 40 12.86 -11.00 0.35
C VAL A 40 12.10 -11.48 1.59
N MET A 41 10.80 -11.77 1.47
CA MET A 41 9.99 -12.31 2.55
C MET A 41 10.39 -13.72 2.96
N GLU A 42 10.72 -14.59 1.99
CA GLU A 42 11.14 -15.97 2.25
C GLU A 42 12.40 -16.06 3.12
N ASP A 43 13.30 -15.09 2.98
CA ASP A 43 14.55 -15.00 3.73
C ASP A 43 14.41 -14.17 5.04
N SER A 44 13.19 -13.99 5.56
CA SER A 44 12.96 -13.07 6.67
C SER A 44 12.23 -13.72 7.83
N ASP A 45 12.79 -13.59 9.05
CA ASP A 45 12.17 -14.12 10.28
C ASP A 45 10.99 -13.27 10.75
N LYS A 46 11.09 -11.94 10.64
CA LYS A 46 10.06 -11.00 11.04
C LYS A 46 10.09 -9.73 10.21
N VAL A 47 8.93 -9.26 9.77
CA VAL A 47 8.82 -8.17 8.81
C VAL A 47 7.74 -7.16 9.22
N VAL A 48 8.04 -5.87 9.08
CA VAL A 48 7.05 -4.78 9.07
C VAL A 48 6.83 -4.37 7.63
N LEU A 49 5.57 -4.33 7.21
CA LEU A 49 5.19 -3.91 5.88
C LEU A 49 4.63 -2.49 5.92
N VAL A 50 5.13 -1.62 5.05
CA VAL A 50 4.63 -0.27 4.83
C VAL A 50 4.21 -0.15 3.38
N GLY A 51 2.93 0.10 3.10
CA GLY A 51 2.43 0.12 1.73
C GLY A 51 1.64 1.38 1.39
N PHE A 52 2.01 2.03 0.29
CA PHE A 52 1.33 3.20 -0.25
C PHE A 52 0.55 2.85 -1.52
N SER A 53 -0.73 3.22 -1.60
CA SER A 53 -1.57 3.08 -2.79
C SER A 53 -1.56 1.63 -3.33
N MET A 54 -1.09 1.38 -4.54
CA MET A 54 -0.86 0.05 -5.11
C MET A 54 0.03 -0.82 -4.21
N GLY A 55 1.07 -0.23 -3.63
CA GLY A 55 1.95 -0.91 -2.69
C GLY A 55 1.22 -1.38 -1.43
N GLY A 56 0.14 -0.70 -1.04
CA GLY A 56 -0.76 -1.17 0.01
C GLY A 56 -1.45 -2.48 -0.37
N SER A 57 -1.88 -2.64 -1.62
CA SER A 57 -2.43 -3.91 -2.11
C SER A 57 -1.37 -5.02 -2.09
N THR A 58 -0.13 -4.70 -2.48
CA THR A 58 0.99 -5.65 -2.40
C THR A 58 1.27 -6.05 -0.94
N ALA A 59 1.32 -5.09 -0.01
CA ALA A 59 1.51 -5.38 1.42
C ALA A 59 0.40 -6.28 1.98
N LEU A 60 -0.86 -6.06 1.58
CA LEU A 60 -1.99 -6.91 1.95
C LEU A 60 -1.86 -8.33 1.36
N ARG A 61 -1.39 -8.47 0.13
CA ARG A 61 -1.10 -9.77 -0.49
C ARG A 61 0.02 -10.51 0.26
N MET A 62 1.09 -9.81 0.62
CA MET A 62 2.17 -10.37 1.44
C MET A 62 1.68 -10.80 2.81
N LEU A 63 0.81 -10.01 3.46
CA LEU A 63 0.16 -10.39 4.70
C LEU A 63 -0.60 -11.71 4.58
N LEU A 64 -1.39 -11.88 3.54
CA LEU A 64 -2.18 -13.12 3.34
C LEU A 64 -1.28 -14.34 3.14
N LYS A 65 -0.16 -14.18 2.44
CA LYS A 65 0.78 -15.27 2.14
C LYS A 65 1.74 -15.57 3.30
N TYR A 66 2.22 -14.56 4.01
CA TYR A 66 3.31 -14.67 5.00
C TYR A 66 2.91 -14.21 6.40
N THR A 67 1.69 -14.50 6.81
CA THR A 67 1.11 -14.04 8.08
C THR A 67 1.95 -14.29 9.32
N ASN A 68 2.64 -15.44 9.39
CA ASN A 68 3.43 -15.83 10.55
C ASN A 68 4.74 -15.03 10.69
N THR A 69 5.21 -14.43 9.61
CA THR A 69 6.43 -13.61 9.55
C THR A 69 6.15 -12.15 9.90
N LEU A 70 4.87 -11.74 9.94
CA LEU A 70 4.55 -10.34 10.15
C LEU A 70 4.72 -9.89 11.59
N GLY A 71 5.39 -8.74 11.75
CA GLY A 71 5.50 -7.99 12.99
C GLY A 71 4.61 -6.75 13.02
N GLY A 72 4.23 -6.20 11.86
CA GLY A 72 3.38 -5.03 11.78
C GLY A 72 2.99 -4.64 10.36
N LEU A 73 1.98 -3.77 10.27
CA LEU A 73 1.45 -3.29 8.99
C LEU A 73 1.09 -1.80 9.07
N VAL A 74 1.61 -1.02 8.14
CA VAL A 74 1.27 0.40 7.97
C VAL A 74 0.77 0.60 6.54
N LEU A 75 -0.48 1.00 6.40
CA LEU A 75 -1.16 1.21 5.14
C LEU A 75 -1.44 2.70 4.93
N VAL A 76 -1.03 3.23 3.80
CA VAL A 76 -1.14 4.64 3.45
C VAL A 76 -1.90 4.78 2.14
N SER A 77 -3.08 5.40 2.15
CA SER A 77 -3.97 5.51 0.98
C SER A 77 -4.13 4.18 0.24
N ALA A 78 -4.26 3.09 1.00
CA ALA A 78 -4.23 1.74 0.49
C ALA A 78 -5.63 1.18 0.20
N THR A 79 -5.73 0.28 -0.75
CA THR A 79 -6.98 -0.39 -1.07
C THR A 79 -6.77 -1.88 -1.32
N PRO A 80 -7.69 -2.74 -0.85
CA PRO A 80 -7.70 -4.15 -1.20
C PRO A 80 -8.20 -4.39 -2.63
N ARG A 81 -8.85 -3.37 -3.24
CA ARG A 81 -9.43 -3.45 -4.58
C ARG A 81 -9.37 -2.09 -5.25
N MET A 82 -8.47 -1.93 -6.20
CA MET A 82 -8.27 -0.63 -6.88
C MET A 82 -9.44 -0.22 -7.78
N MET A 83 -10.23 -1.16 -8.27
CA MET A 83 -11.33 -0.91 -9.21
C MET A 83 -12.67 -1.28 -8.57
N GLU A 84 -13.17 -0.50 -7.65
CA GLU A 84 -14.46 -0.69 -6.96
C GLU A 84 -15.66 -0.30 -7.85
N GLU A 85 -15.91 -0.96 -9.02
CA GLU A 85 -16.52 -0.10 -9.95
C GLU A 85 -17.41 -0.57 -11.03
N LYS A 86 -18.18 -1.54 -10.75
CA LYS A 86 -19.35 -1.77 -11.61
C LYS A 86 -20.52 -0.83 -11.29
N GLU A 87 -20.53 -0.19 -10.13
CA GLU A 87 -21.73 0.46 -9.60
C GLU A 87 -21.77 1.99 -9.62
N SER A 88 -20.71 2.68 -9.91
CA SER A 88 -20.65 4.13 -9.69
C SER A 88 -20.30 5.03 -10.87
N GLY A 89 -20.36 4.55 -12.09
CA GLY A 89 -20.00 5.35 -13.28
C GLY A 89 -18.51 5.71 -13.39
N TRP A 90 -17.73 5.19 -12.51
CA TRP A 90 -16.30 5.41 -12.36
C TRP A 90 -15.46 4.79 -13.49
N LYS A 91 -15.92 3.74 -14.09
CA LYS A 91 -15.18 3.01 -15.13
C LYS A 91 -14.63 3.95 -16.21
N GLY A 92 -15.42 4.89 -16.67
CA GLY A 92 -14.96 5.89 -17.66
C GLY A 92 -14.14 7.04 -17.05
N MET A 93 -14.34 7.35 -15.77
CA MET A 93 -13.61 8.44 -15.10
C MET A 93 -12.25 7.97 -14.60
N SER A 94 -12.14 6.73 -14.12
CA SER A 94 -10.87 6.12 -13.76
C SER A 94 -9.98 5.89 -14.97
N GLU A 95 -10.51 5.42 -16.09
CA GLU A 95 -9.74 5.27 -17.32
C GLU A 95 -9.21 6.62 -17.83
N ARG A 96 -10.00 7.67 -17.79
CA ARG A 96 -9.56 9.02 -18.15
C ARG A 96 -8.53 9.59 -17.17
N ARG A 97 -8.72 9.38 -15.85
CA ARG A 97 -7.76 9.84 -14.83
C ARG A 97 -6.47 9.03 -14.88
N LEU A 98 -6.57 7.73 -15.02
CA LEU A 98 -5.40 6.86 -15.20
C LEU A 98 -4.67 7.21 -16.50
N ALA A 99 -5.38 7.46 -17.59
CA ALA A 99 -4.79 7.94 -18.83
C ALA A 99 -4.15 9.33 -18.67
N ALA A 100 -4.75 10.24 -17.92
CA ALA A 100 -4.17 11.55 -17.64
C ALA A 100 -2.93 11.46 -16.74
N LEU A 101 -2.96 10.60 -15.71
CA LEU A 101 -1.79 10.30 -14.88
C LEU A 101 -0.69 9.64 -15.70
N HIS A 102 -1.03 8.66 -16.51
CA HIS A 102 -0.10 7.99 -17.42
C HIS A 102 0.54 8.97 -18.41
N PHE A 103 -0.28 9.78 -19.08
CA PHE A 103 0.21 10.82 -20.01
C PHE A 103 1.07 11.85 -19.28
N GLY A 104 0.63 12.34 -18.13
CA GLY A 104 1.38 13.29 -17.31
C GLY A 104 2.72 12.70 -16.87
N THR A 105 2.74 11.46 -16.41
CA THR A 105 3.96 10.75 -16.01
C THR A 105 4.89 10.55 -17.21
N GLN A 106 4.37 10.11 -18.35
CA GLN A 106 5.17 9.98 -19.57
C GLN A 106 5.79 11.32 -20.02
N MET A 107 5.03 12.42 -19.93
CA MET A 107 5.53 13.73 -20.28
C MET A 107 6.58 14.27 -19.31
N MET A 108 6.41 14.01 -18.00
CA MET A 108 7.36 14.43 -16.97
C MET A 108 8.66 13.64 -17.00
N PHE A 109 8.60 12.34 -17.29
CA PHE A 109 9.73 11.42 -17.20
C PHE A 109 10.11 10.78 -18.54
N LYS A 110 9.73 11.43 -19.68
CA LYS A 110 10.00 10.89 -21.01
C LYS A 110 11.48 10.62 -21.30
N ASP A 111 12.37 11.35 -20.64
CA ASP A 111 13.82 11.24 -20.77
C ASP A 111 14.46 10.48 -19.58
N ASP A 112 13.65 9.99 -18.63
CA ASP A 112 14.12 9.21 -17.48
C ASP A 112 14.35 7.74 -17.92
N PRO A 113 15.58 7.21 -17.77
CA PRO A 113 15.91 5.84 -18.17
C PRO A 113 15.32 4.78 -17.23
N SER A 114 14.69 5.17 -16.13
CA SER A 114 14.14 4.25 -15.15
C SER A 114 13.12 3.30 -15.77
N PRO A 115 13.21 1.99 -15.50
CA PRO A 115 12.22 1.00 -15.94
C PRO A 115 10.79 1.34 -15.51
N MET A 116 10.61 2.09 -14.42
CA MET A 116 9.29 2.49 -13.91
C MET A 116 8.47 3.31 -14.91
N TYR A 117 9.12 4.12 -15.73
CA TYR A 117 8.43 5.04 -16.65
C TYR A 117 8.32 4.49 -18.07
N ARG A 118 8.77 3.28 -18.30
CA ARG A 118 8.59 2.61 -19.61
C ARG A 118 7.12 2.25 -19.80
N GLU A 119 6.62 2.50 -21.00
CA GLU A 119 5.20 2.30 -21.34
C GLU A 119 4.71 0.88 -21.06
N ASP A 120 5.50 -0.13 -21.40
CA ASP A 120 5.18 -1.53 -21.16
C ASP A 120 4.99 -1.84 -19.66
N ASN A 121 5.86 -1.32 -18.79
CA ASN A 121 5.76 -1.49 -17.35
C ASN A 121 4.58 -0.70 -16.76
N MET A 122 4.32 0.49 -17.26
CA MET A 122 3.17 1.28 -16.83
C MET A 122 1.85 0.58 -17.19
N GLN A 123 1.75 -0.02 -18.36
CA GLN A 123 0.58 -0.82 -18.77
C GLN A 123 0.44 -2.09 -17.91
N ARG A 124 1.51 -2.80 -17.63
CA ARG A 124 1.51 -3.95 -16.69
C ARG A 124 1.00 -3.54 -15.31
N GLY A 125 1.43 -2.38 -14.80
CA GLY A 125 0.97 -1.86 -13.52
C GLY A 125 -0.52 -1.54 -13.50
N LEU A 126 -1.06 -0.96 -14.57
CA LEU A 126 -2.50 -0.73 -14.74
C LEU A 126 -3.28 -2.05 -14.77
N GLU A 127 -2.77 -3.05 -15.49
CA GLU A 127 -3.37 -4.38 -15.56
C GLU A 127 -3.37 -5.09 -14.20
N TYR A 128 -2.26 -5.00 -13.47
CA TYR A 128 -2.15 -5.48 -12.10
C TYR A 128 -3.22 -4.84 -11.20
N LEU A 129 -3.38 -3.51 -11.25
CA LEU A 129 -4.38 -2.79 -10.49
C LEU A 129 -5.81 -3.20 -10.85
N ARG A 130 -6.11 -3.38 -12.14
CA ARG A 130 -7.43 -3.82 -12.63
C ARG A 130 -7.79 -5.21 -12.13
N ASN A 131 -6.83 -6.10 -12.02
CA ASN A 131 -7.03 -7.50 -11.66
C ASN A 131 -6.88 -7.77 -10.15
N THR A 132 -6.45 -6.78 -9.36
CA THR A 132 -6.29 -6.94 -7.91
C THR A 132 -7.62 -6.78 -7.21
N ASP A 133 -8.10 -7.87 -6.59
CA ASP A 133 -9.21 -7.90 -5.64
C ASP A 133 -8.87 -8.86 -4.50
N LEU A 134 -8.64 -8.31 -3.31
CA LEU A 134 -8.25 -9.05 -2.11
C LEU A 134 -9.36 -9.08 -1.04
N ARG A 135 -10.54 -8.52 -1.31
CA ARG A 135 -11.59 -8.32 -0.28
C ARG A 135 -12.05 -9.63 0.33
N ASP A 136 -12.41 -10.61 -0.50
CA ASP A 136 -12.90 -11.90 -0.01
C ASP A 136 -11.81 -12.67 0.75
N ALA A 137 -10.57 -12.62 0.28
CA ALA A 137 -9.44 -13.24 0.97
C ALA A 137 -9.17 -12.57 2.33
N LEU A 138 -9.27 -11.24 2.42
CA LEU A 138 -9.12 -10.50 3.67
C LEU A 138 -10.25 -10.76 4.65
N LEU A 139 -11.50 -10.83 4.18
CA LEU A 139 -12.64 -11.21 5.02
C LEU A 139 -12.50 -12.65 5.52
N SER A 140 -12.05 -13.57 4.68
CA SER A 140 -11.77 -14.95 5.08
C SER A 140 -10.64 -15.01 6.11
N PHE A 141 -9.60 -14.23 5.92
CA PHE A 141 -8.49 -14.08 6.86
C PHE A 141 -8.98 -13.58 8.24
N SER A 142 -9.82 -12.55 8.25
CA SER A 142 -10.41 -12.01 9.48
C SER A 142 -11.28 -13.02 10.22
N ARG A 143 -12.07 -13.82 9.49
CA ARG A 143 -12.96 -14.84 10.05
C ARG A 143 -12.24 -16.12 10.46
N GLY A 144 -11.25 -16.55 9.67
CA GLY A 144 -10.59 -17.87 9.83
C GLY A 144 -9.64 -17.95 11.03
N ARG A 145 -9.28 -16.84 11.66
CA ARG A 145 -8.46 -16.80 12.87
C ARG A 145 -9.23 -17.10 14.17
N GLY A 146 -10.41 -17.71 14.05
CA GLY A 146 -11.37 -18.07 15.07
C GLY A 146 -10.85 -18.23 16.49
N ARG A 147 -10.75 -17.15 17.22
CA ARG A 147 -10.75 -16.94 18.68
C ARG A 147 -10.34 -15.52 19.07
N SER A 148 -9.79 -14.71 18.18
CA SER A 148 -9.64 -13.27 18.37
C SER A 148 -9.65 -12.58 17.00
N PRO A 149 -10.50 -11.59 16.76
CA PRO A 149 -10.61 -10.90 15.48
C PRO A 149 -9.45 -9.90 15.24
N SER A 150 -8.35 -10.04 15.96
CA SER A 150 -7.21 -9.14 15.86
C SER A 150 -6.01 -9.84 15.22
N ALA A 151 -5.42 -9.21 14.22
CA ALA A 151 -4.08 -9.58 13.79
C ALA A 151 -3.15 -9.54 15.02
N PRO A 152 -2.22 -10.50 15.18
CA PRO A 152 -1.35 -10.56 16.36
C PRO A 152 -0.27 -9.47 16.37
N PHE A 153 -0.39 -8.46 15.51
CA PHE A 153 0.57 -7.37 15.31
C PHE A 153 -0.17 -6.03 15.15
N PRO A 154 0.52 -4.90 15.41
CA PRO A 154 -0.05 -3.58 15.24
C PRO A 154 -0.33 -3.27 13.76
N VAL A 155 -1.45 -2.58 13.52
CA VAL A 155 -1.86 -2.11 12.20
C VAL A 155 -2.19 -0.63 12.29
N HIS A 156 -1.61 0.17 11.39
CA HIS A 156 -1.93 1.58 11.20
C HIS A 156 -2.46 1.81 9.79
N ILE A 157 -3.48 2.65 9.66
CA ILE A 157 -4.12 3.00 8.39
C ILE A 157 -4.21 4.52 8.31
N PHE A 158 -3.64 5.10 7.26
CA PHE A 158 -3.75 6.52 6.93
C PHE A 158 -4.56 6.69 5.66
N GLN A 159 -5.55 7.58 5.69
CA GLN A 159 -6.42 7.83 4.55
C GLN A 159 -6.90 9.27 4.54
N SER A 160 -6.84 9.95 3.38
CA SER A 160 -7.46 11.26 3.22
C SER A 160 -8.98 11.16 3.16
N GLU A 161 -9.66 12.14 3.78
CA GLU A 161 -11.13 12.16 3.86
C GLU A 161 -11.81 12.26 2.49
N ARG A 162 -11.14 12.87 1.53
CA ARG A 162 -11.67 13.13 0.18
C ARG A 162 -10.71 12.67 -0.92
N ASP A 163 -9.91 11.63 -0.65
CA ASP A 163 -9.03 11.03 -1.66
C ASP A 163 -9.84 10.65 -2.90
N GLY A 164 -9.45 11.20 -4.04
CA GLY A 164 -10.15 10.98 -5.30
C GLY A 164 -9.61 9.80 -6.11
N ILE A 165 -8.55 9.13 -5.63
CA ILE A 165 -7.93 7.97 -6.26
C ILE A 165 -8.30 6.70 -5.50
N VAL A 166 -8.03 6.66 -4.20
CA VAL A 166 -8.42 5.58 -3.30
C VAL A 166 -9.50 6.09 -2.35
N ARG A 167 -10.71 5.54 -2.46
CA ARG A 167 -11.85 6.02 -1.67
C ARG A 167 -11.67 5.84 -0.18
N PRO A 168 -12.11 6.80 0.64
CA PRO A 168 -12.06 6.68 2.10
C PRO A 168 -12.81 5.47 2.68
N THR A 169 -13.79 4.94 1.95
CA THR A 169 -14.51 3.70 2.32
C THR A 169 -13.59 2.49 2.46
N ASN A 170 -12.41 2.49 1.78
CA ASN A 170 -11.43 1.43 1.94
C ASN A 170 -10.83 1.41 3.35
N ALA A 171 -10.62 2.57 3.99
CA ALA A 171 -10.17 2.62 5.38
C ALA A 171 -11.19 2.00 6.34
N ALA A 172 -12.50 2.22 6.10
CA ALA A 172 -13.57 1.59 6.88
C ALA A 172 -13.58 0.07 6.70
N PHE A 173 -13.45 -0.42 5.45
CA PHE A 173 -13.35 -1.84 5.17
C PHE A 173 -12.10 -2.47 5.84
N LEU A 174 -10.94 -1.81 5.73
CA LEU A 174 -9.72 -2.31 6.36
C LEU A 174 -9.83 -2.30 7.90
N LYS A 175 -10.57 -1.34 8.47
CA LYS A 175 -10.87 -1.34 9.91
C LYS A 175 -11.78 -2.50 10.32
N GLU A 176 -12.71 -2.92 9.46
CA GLU A 176 -13.51 -4.12 9.68
C GLU A 176 -12.63 -5.39 9.67
N VAL A 177 -11.71 -5.48 8.70
CA VAL A 177 -10.76 -6.60 8.61
C VAL A 177 -9.77 -6.63 9.79
N PHE A 178 -9.33 -5.46 10.25
CA PHE A 178 -8.39 -5.27 11.36
C PHE A 178 -9.01 -4.43 12.47
N PRO A 179 -9.87 -4.99 13.33
CA PRO A 179 -10.57 -4.22 14.37
C PRO A 179 -9.65 -3.47 15.33
N GLN A 180 -8.42 -3.97 15.55
CA GLN A 180 -7.41 -3.33 16.37
C GLN A 180 -6.65 -2.19 15.66
N ALA A 181 -6.82 -2.01 14.34
CA ALA A 181 -6.09 -1.00 13.59
C ALA A 181 -6.33 0.42 14.13
N LYS A 182 -5.28 1.21 14.21
CA LYS A 182 -5.39 2.66 14.37
C LYS A 182 -5.63 3.28 13.00
N VAL A 183 -6.76 3.95 12.84
CA VAL A 183 -7.12 4.64 11.60
C VAL A 183 -6.97 6.15 11.82
N THR A 184 -6.16 6.78 10.98
CA THR A 184 -5.98 8.23 10.93
C THR A 184 -6.61 8.74 9.63
N MET A 185 -7.73 9.46 9.78
CA MET A 185 -8.32 10.20 8.67
C MET A 185 -7.65 11.56 8.57
N VAL A 186 -7.07 11.86 7.41
CA VAL A 186 -6.34 13.09 7.14
C VAL A 186 -7.27 14.08 6.44
N PRO A 187 -7.49 15.28 7.00
CA PRO A 187 -8.31 16.29 6.33
C PRO A 187 -7.75 16.64 4.94
N GLY A 188 -8.64 16.76 3.96
CA GLY A 188 -8.23 17.12 2.59
C GLY A 188 -8.49 16.00 1.58
N ASN A 189 -7.87 16.16 0.42
CA ASN A 189 -8.03 15.28 -0.75
C ASN A 189 -6.70 14.71 -1.27
N GLU A 190 -5.64 14.87 -0.51
CA GLU A 190 -4.30 14.45 -0.88
C GLU A 190 -4.22 12.91 -0.95
N HIS A 191 -3.73 12.39 -2.08
CA HIS A 191 -3.48 10.95 -2.22
C HIS A 191 -2.09 10.58 -1.72
N VAL A 192 -1.07 11.41 -1.99
CA VAL A 192 0.35 11.10 -1.68
C VAL A 192 0.68 11.52 -0.24
N LEU A 193 0.09 10.83 0.72
CA LEU A 193 0.27 11.11 2.15
C LEU A 193 1.72 10.99 2.65
N PRO A 194 2.61 10.13 2.09
CA PRO A 194 4.02 10.13 2.52
C PRO A 194 4.73 11.48 2.36
N VAL A 195 4.26 12.34 1.45
CA VAL A 195 4.78 13.69 1.25
C VAL A 195 4.11 14.71 2.17
N THR A 196 2.82 14.51 2.51
CA THR A 196 2.03 15.52 3.25
C THR A 196 2.02 15.33 4.76
N ILE A 197 2.19 14.09 5.24
CA ILE A 197 2.19 13.76 6.67
C ILE A 197 3.35 12.83 7.07
N PRO A 198 4.59 13.06 6.60
CA PRO A 198 5.70 12.13 6.82
C PRO A 198 5.95 11.84 8.30
N GLU A 199 5.85 12.86 9.19
CA GLU A 199 6.10 12.69 10.62
C GLU A 199 5.07 11.77 11.31
N GLN A 200 3.82 11.78 10.85
CA GLN A 200 2.79 10.89 11.41
C GLN A 200 3.03 9.43 10.98
N ILE A 201 3.47 9.24 9.74
CA ILE A 201 3.83 7.91 9.24
C ILE A 201 5.07 7.40 9.96
N ASP A 202 6.09 8.24 10.15
CA ASP A 202 7.28 7.92 10.93
C ASP A 202 6.93 7.47 12.35
N ALA A 203 6.06 8.21 13.02
CA ALA A 203 5.62 7.87 14.37
C ALA A 203 4.90 6.52 14.42
N ALA A 204 4.07 6.22 13.42
CA ALA A 204 3.36 4.95 13.34
C ALA A 204 4.31 3.77 13.10
N VAL A 205 5.28 3.90 12.19
CA VAL A 205 6.28 2.85 11.95
C VAL A 205 7.13 2.64 13.19
N ARG A 206 7.60 3.70 13.83
CA ARG A 206 8.36 3.60 15.10
C ARG A 206 7.55 2.98 16.23
N GLU A 207 6.26 3.30 16.36
CA GLU A 207 5.39 2.63 17.35
C GLU A 207 5.34 1.11 17.11
N VAL A 208 5.26 0.70 15.84
CA VAL A 208 5.31 -0.73 15.48
C VAL A 208 6.65 -1.34 15.89
N LEU A 209 7.76 -0.68 15.57
CA LEU A 209 9.11 -1.18 15.89
C LEU A 209 9.34 -1.31 17.39
N VAL A 210 8.94 -0.29 18.18
CA VAL A 210 9.03 -0.33 19.65
C VAL A 210 8.24 -1.49 20.25
N LYS A 211 7.03 -1.77 19.75
CA LYS A 211 6.24 -2.94 20.19
C LYS A 211 6.91 -4.29 19.85
N LEU A 212 7.83 -4.29 18.92
CA LEU A 212 8.62 -5.46 18.55
C LEU A 212 9.96 -5.53 19.30
N GLY A 213 10.21 -4.58 20.22
CA GLY A 213 11.44 -4.53 21.04
C GLY A 213 12.62 -3.87 20.31
N LEU A 214 12.37 -3.05 19.30
CA LEU A 214 13.40 -2.34 18.57
C LEU A 214 13.39 -0.83 18.93
N PRO A 215 14.57 -0.18 18.92
CA PRO A 215 14.67 1.23 19.21
C PRO A 215 14.04 2.14 18.16
#